data_9bb6961ea079a50fc19e9b4ab7090bc8
#
_entry.id   9bb6961ea079a50fc19e9b4ab7090bc8
#
_cell.length_a   1.000
_cell.length_b   1.000
_cell.length_c   1.000
_cell.angle_alpha   90.00
_cell.angle_beta   90.00
_cell.angle_gamma   90.00
#
_symmetry.space_group_name_H-M   'P 1'
#
loop_
_entity.id
_entity.type
_entity.pdbx_description
1 polymer ?
#
loop_
_entity_poly.entity_id
_entity_poly.type
_entity_poly.pdbx_seq_one_letter_code
_entity_poly.pdbx_strand_id
1 'polypeptide(L)'
;MPWKPSEPGEVPTLGWYVLDWMTEFLARPAVDEYEPFMPYREQEDFILRWYQIDPFTGRFVYGRGLLGRPRGWGKSPILGGLCIVEALADVVFDGWDASGQPVGKPWSKVRTPLVHVAAVSEDQTNNTWQPMVEMLSGPVLDAYPGVEPFDTVVNLPRGKIEKRTSSGRTVKGAPTTFAVLDQTEEWVPSNGGPALAQKIRTNTSKNGGRTIESPNAYIPGDGSVAEKSAETATAAAEGRTRIDQPILWDHREAPPDTDMTERESLVNGLRVSYGDSSNHPGGCVLHDPPCPPGHVDLEAQI
;
A
#
# COMPACT_ATOMS: atom_id res chain seq x y z
N MET A 1 -7.43 -29.82 3.54
CA MET A 1 -7.16 -28.37 3.48
C MET A 1 -8.38 -27.66 4.03
N PRO A 2 -8.26 -26.78 5.01
CA PRO A 2 -9.44 -26.13 5.63
C PRO A 2 -10.09 -25.07 4.72
N TRP A 3 -9.34 -24.47 3.80
CA TRP A 3 -9.84 -23.52 2.81
C TRP A 3 -10.93 -24.13 1.94
N LYS A 4 -12.03 -23.41 1.80
CA LYS A 4 -13.17 -23.79 0.95
C LYS A 4 -13.54 -22.57 0.10
N PRO A 5 -13.17 -22.56 -1.19
CA PRO A 5 -13.57 -21.48 -2.09
C PRO A 5 -15.09 -21.45 -2.26
N SER A 6 -15.67 -20.25 -2.26
CA SER A 6 -17.09 -20.05 -2.55
C SER A 6 -17.34 -20.18 -4.06
N GLU A 7 -16.33 -19.83 -4.88
CA GLU A 7 -16.37 -19.91 -6.33
C GLU A 7 -15.09 -20.53 -6.91
N PRO A 8 -15.15 -21.15 -8.11
CA PRO A 8 -13.98 -21.68 -8.76
C PRO A 8 -12.93 -20.60 -9.06
N GLY A 9 -11.68 -20.84 -8.64
CA GLY A 9 -10.56 -19.92 -8.86
C GLY A 9 -10.39 -18.87 -7.77
N GLU A 10 -11.29 -18.80 -6.79
CA GLU A 10 -11.13 -17.94 -5.63
C GLU A 10 -9.88 -18.31 -4.83
N VAL A 11 -9.17 -17.29 -4.35
CA VAL A 11 -8.01 -17.43 -3.47
C VAL A 11 -8.33 -16.89 -2.07
N PRO A 12 -7.84 -17.53 -1.00
CA PRO A 12 -8.14 -17.05 0.34
C PRO A 12 -7.44 -15.72 0.60
N THR A 13 -8.19 -14.75 1.10
CA THR A 13 -7.69 -13.42 1.43
C THR A 13 -8.45 -12.81 2.61
N LEU A 14 -7.73 -12.09 3.49
CA LEU A 14 -8.34 -11.20 4.47
C LEU A 14 -8.74 -9.84 3.85
N GLY A 15 -8.47 -9.65 2.55
CA GLY A 15 -8.68 -8.37 1.87
C GLY A 15 -10.14 -7.92 1.88
N TRP A 16 -11.10 -8.83 1.78
CA TRP A 16 -12.53 -8.49 1.89
C TRP A 16 -12.88 -7.86 3.24
N TYR A 17 -12.42 -8.48 4.32
CA TYR A 17 -12.57 -7.91 5.66
C TYR A 17 -11.89 -6.54 5.78
N VAL A 18 -10.70 -6.39 5.19
CA VAL A 18 -9.97 -5.10 5.21
C VAL A 18 -10.73 -4.02 4.45
N LEU A 19 -11.31 -4.32 3.30
CA LEU A 19 -12.13 -3.38 2.53
C LEU A 19 -13.37 -2.94 3.29
N ASP A 20 -14.10 -3.89 3.88
CA ASP A 20 -15.27 -3.60 4.72
C ASP A 20 -14.86 -2.71 5.91
N TRP A 21 -13.77 -3.07 6.60
CA TRP A 21 -13.26 -2.30 7.73
C TRP A 21 -12.86 -0.87 7.34
N MET A 22 -12.17 -0.70 6.19
CA MET A 22 -11.78 0.63 5.72
C MET A 22 -13.01 1.50 5.41
N THR A 23 -14.02 0.94 4.77
CA THR A 23 -15.26 1.64 4.44
C THR A 23 -16.08 2.00 5.69
N GLU A 24 -16.09 1.13 6.69
CA GLU A 24 -16.84 1.34 7.94
C GLU A 24 -16.17 2.38 8.85
N PHE A 25 -14.86 2.36 8.96
CA PHE A 25 -14.15 3.12 10.00
C PHE A 25 -13.37 4.32 9.49
N LEU A 26 -12.88 4.34 8.24
CA LEU A 26 -12.03 5.41 7.76
C LEU A 26 -12.81 6.52 7.06
N ALA A 27 -12.43 7.77 7.37
CA ALA A 27 -12.92 8.93 6.65
C ALA A 27 -12.19 9.11 5.31
N ARG A 28 -12.89 9.65 4.32
CA ARG A 28 -12.26 10.15 3.09
C ARG A 28 -11.41 11.38 3.44
N PRO A 29 -10.11 11.41 3.09
CA PRO A 29 -9.28 12.59 3.34
C PRO A 29 -9.62 13.74 2.39
N ALA A 30 -9.19 14.95 2.77
CA ALA A 30 -9.35 16.19 1.99
C ALA A 30 -10.82 16.60 1.74
N VAL A 31 -11.71 16.29 2.68
CA VAL A 31 -13.11 16.77 2.70
C VAL A 31 -13.44 17.39 4.05
N ASP A 32 -14.32 18.40 4.05
CA ASP A 32 -14.69 19.12 5.29
C ASP A 32 -15.69 18.33 6.14
N GLU A 33 -16.58 17.58 5.49
CA GLU A 33 -17.59 16.74 6.15
C GLU A 33 -17.16 15.27 6.10
N TYR A 34 -17.60 14.49 7.07
CA TYR A 34 -17.33 13.06 7.08
C TYR A 34 -17.98 12.37 5.87
N GLU A 35 -17.13 11.74 5.08
CA GLU A 35 -17.53 10.77 4.05
C GLU A 35 -16.73 9.47 4.30
N PRO A 36 -17.31 8.28 4.12
CA PRO A 36 -16.54 7.04 4.24
C PRO A 36 -15.49 6.94 3.14
N PHE A 37 -14.35 6.37 3.47
CA PHE A 37 -13.30 6.10 2.48
C PHE A 37 -13.70 4.92 1.60
N MET A 38 -13.87 5.19 0.30
CA MET A 38 -14.22 4.20 -0.71
C MET A 38 -13.04 3.99 -1.65
N PRO A 39 -12.33 2.85 -1.58
CA PRO A 39 -11.29 2.52 -2.55
C PRO A 39 -11.84 2.43 -3.98
N TYR A 40 -11.03 2.78 -4.97
CA TYR A 40 -11.30 2.44 -6.37
C TYR A 40 -11.13 0.93 -6.57
N ARG A 41 -11.80 0.37 -7.57
CA ARG A 41 -11.71 -1.06 -7.91
C ARG A 41 -10.27 -1.55 -8.07
N GLU A 42 -9.41 -0.76 -8.70
CA GLU A 42 -7.97 -1.02 -8.77
C GLU A 42 -7.28 -1.12 -7.40
N GLN A 43 -7.70 -0.27 -6.46
CA GLN A 43 -7.18 -0.27 -5.09
C GLN A 43 -7.72 -1.48 -4.31
N GLU A 44 -8.99 -1.85 -4.54
CA GLU A 44 -9.58 -3.08 -4.00
C GLU A 44 -8.80 -4.31 -4.48
N ASP A 45 -8.52 -4.42 -5.79
CA ASP A 45 -7.74 -5.52 -6.37
C ASP A 45 -6.34 -5.63 -5.74
N PHE A 46 -5.68 -4.49 -5.50
CA PHE A 46 -4.40 -4.48 -4.80
C PHE A 46 -4.53 -5.00 -3.36
N ILE A 47 -5.54 -4.56 -2.61
CA ILE A 47 -5.80 -4.99 -1.23
C ILE A 47 -6.11 -6.48 -1.18
N LEU A 48 -6.97 -6.98 -2.05
CA LEU A 48 -7.32 -8.41 -2.12
C LEU A 48 -6.08 -9.28 -2.34
N ARG A 49 -5.20 -8.88 -3.25
CA ARG A 49 -3.93 -9.57 -3.51
C ARG A 49 -2.94 -9.41 -2.35
N TRP A 50 -2.85 -8.23 -1.75
CA TRP A 50 -1.92 -7.96 -0.64
C TRP A 50 -2.21 -8.83 0.58
N TYR A 51 -3.48 -9.07 0.88
CA TYR A 51 -3.91 -9.89 2.01
C TYR A 51 -4.15 -11.35 1.65
N GLN A 52 -3.72 -11.80 0.48
CA GLN A 52 -3.81 -13.20 0.07
C GLN A 52 -3.00 -14.12 0.99
N ILE A 53 -3.61 -15.25 1.36
CA ILE A 53 -3.05 -16.25 2.26
C ILE A 53 -2.77 -17.54 1.49
N ASP A 54 -1.62 -18.13 1.73
CA ASP A 54 -1.32 -19.47 1.27
C ASP A 54 -2.12 -20.49 2.12
N PRO A 55 -3.07 -21.23 1.50
CA PRO A 55 -3.95 -22.13 2.23
C PRO A 55 -3.26 -23.34 2.86
N PHE A 56 -2.02 -23.64 2.45
CA PHE A 56 -1.24 -24.75 2.99
C PHE A 56 -0.43 -24.34 4.23
N THR A 57 0.08 -23.14 4.23
CA THR A 57 0.96 -22.65 5.30
C THR A 57 0.30 -21.68 6.27
N GLY A 58 -0.84 -21.07 5.89
CA GLY A 58 -1.50 -20.01 6.66
C GLY A 58 -0.69 -18.72 6.70
N ARG A 59 0.25 -18.53 5.79
CA ARG A 59 1.07 -17.31 5.72
C ARG A 59 0.60 -16.42 4.58
N PHE A 60 0.81 -15.13 4.72
CA PHE A 60 0.65 -14.23 3.58
C PHE A 60 1.56 -14.63 2.43
N VAL A 61 1.03 -14.60 1.24
CA VAL A 61 1.78 -14.89 0.01
C VAL A 61 2.90 -13.86 -0.18
N TYR A 62 2.62 -12.59 0.11
CA TYR A 62 3.54 -11.48 -0.13
C TYR A 62 4.05 -10.88 1.18
N GLY A 63 5.37 -10.87 1.36
CA GLY A 63 6.05 -10.16 2.45
C GLY A 63 6.43 -8.72 2.09
N ARG A 64 6.49 -8.44 0.78
CA ARG A 64 6.78 -7.12 0.20
C ARG A 64 5.80 -6.83 -0.93
N GLY A 65 5.34 -5.57 -0.99
CA GLY A 65 4.55 -5.05 -2.09
C GLY A 65 5.20 -3.81 -2.69
N LEU A 66 4.89 -3.53 -3.95
CA LEU A 66 5.20 -2.29 -4.62
C LEU A 66 3.95 -1.85 -5.37
N LEU A 67 3.47 -0.65 -5.03
CA LEU A 67 2.35 0.03 -5.69
C LEU A 67 2.90 1.23 -6.47
N GLY A 68 3.31 1.00 -7.71
CA GLY A 68 3.86 2.02 -8.61
C GLY A 68 2.78 2.63 -9.49
N ARG A 69 2.48 3.91 -9.32
CA ARG A 69 1.47 4.67 -10.08
C ARG A 69 1.94 6.11 -10.28
N PRO A 70 1.40 6.82 -11.27
CA PRO A 70 1.68 8.23 -11.47
C PRO A 70 1.32 9.08 -10.24
N ARG A 71 1.91 10.28 -10.17
CA ARG A 71 1.57 11.27 -9.14
C ARG A 71 0.09 11.66 -9.27
N GLY A 72 -0.61 11.81 -8.13
CA GLY A 72 -2.03 12.16 -8.11
C GLY A 72 -3.00 10.97 -8.24
N TRP A 73 -2.53 9.75 -8.53
CA TRP A 73 -3.38 8.56 -8.68
C TRP A 73 -4.19 8.19 -7.41
N GLY A 74 -3.77 8.59 -6.23
CA GLY A 74 -4.42 8.22 -4.96
C GLY A 74 -3.63 7.19 -4.13
N LYS A 75 -2.31 7.07 -4.36
CA LYS A 75 -1.45 6.17 -3.56
C LYS A 75 -1.45 6.51 -2.08
N SER A 76 -1.27 7.80 -1.75
CA SER A 76 -1.10 8.24 -0.35
C SER A 76 -2.30 7.94 0.53
N PRO A 77 -3.56 8.21 0.13
CA PRO A 77 -4.72 7.79 0.91
C PRO A 77 -4.79 6.29 1.16
N ILE A 78 -4.63 5.46 0.13
CA ILE A 78 -4.72 4.00 0.31
C ILE A 78 -3.61 3.46 1.23
N LEU A 79 -2.38 4.00 1.12
CA LEU A 79 -1.27 3.60 1.96
C LEU A 79 -1.42 4.11 3.40
N GLY A 80 -1.95 5.32 3.58
CA GLY A 80 -2.34 5.84 4.88
C GLY A 80 -3.39 4.97 5.55
N GLY A 81 -4.44 4.61 4.82
CA GLY A 81 -5.48 3.69 5.28
C GLY A 81 -4.91 2.32 5.68
N LEU A 82 -3.99 1.76 4.88
CA LEU A 82 -3.32 0.50 5.21
C LEU A 82 -2.45 0.60 6.47
N CYS A 83 -1.82 1.75 6.75
CA CYS A 83 -1.12 1.96 8.01
C CYS A 83 -2.06 1.89 9.21
N ILE A 84 -3.27 2.44 9.11
CA ILE A 84 -4.28 2.39 10.17
C ILE A 84 -4.82 0.97 10.32
N VAL A 85 -5.16 0.32 9.23
CA VAL A 85 -5.62 -1.09 9.18
C VAL A 85 -4.60 -2.01 9.87
N GLU A 86 -3.34 -1.93 9.50
CA GLU A 86 -2.27 -2.76 10.09
C GLU A 86 -2.01 -2.43 11.57
N ALA A 87 -2.42 -1.27 12.03
CA ALA A 87 -2.31 -0.88 13.43
C ALA A 87 -3.48 -1.37 14.30
N LEU A 88 -4.70 -1.40 13.77
CA LEU A 88 -5.94 -1.56 14.53
C LEU A 88 -6.77 -2.80 14.16
N ALA A 89 -6.84 -3.14 12.87
CA ALA A 89 -7.75 -4.15 12.36
C ALA A 89 -7.22 -5.60 12.54
N ASP A 90 -8.09 -6.57 12.32
CA ASP A 90 -7.81 -8.00 12.45
C ASP A 90 -7.06 -8.55 11.23
N VAL A 91 -5.82 -8.11 11.03
CA VAL A 91 -5.02 -8.39 9.83
C VAL A 91 -3.97 -9.50 9.99
N VAL A 92 -3.83 -10.10 11.16
CA VAL A 92 -2.93 -11.24 11.34
C VAL A 92 -3.76 -12.52 11.24
N PHE A 93 -3.39 -13.41 10.31
CA PHE A 93 -4.13 -14.66 10.12
C PHE A 93 -4.24 -15.47 11.41
N ASP A 94 -5.46 -15.91 11.76
CA ASP A 94 -5.78 -16.63 13.00
C ASP A 94 -6.47 -18.00 12.74
N GLY A 95 -6.55 -18.41 11.49
CA GLY A 95 -7.17 -19.70 11.12
C GLY A 95 -8.31 -19.55 10.13
N TRP A 96 -9.15 -20.57 10.11
CA TRP A 96 -10.27 -20.70 9.19
C TRP A 96 -11.56 -20.84 10.00
N ASP A 97 -12.61 -20.16 9.60
CA ASP A 97 -13.92 -20.31 10.22
C ASP A 97 -14.61 -21.64 9.83
N ALA A 98 -15.84 -21.85 10.31
CA ALA A 98 -16.61 -23.06 10.03
C ALA A 98 -16.97 -23.20 8.54
N SER A 99 -17.06 -22.10 7.80
CA SER A 99 -17.30 -22.09 6.35
C SER A 99 -16.02 -22.32 5.53
N GLY A 100 -14.85 -22.29 6.18
CA GLY A 100 -13.53 -22.43 5.56
C GLY A 100 -12.96 -21.14 5.04
N GLN A 101 -13.47 -19.97 5.47
CA GLN A 101 -12.95 -18.65 5.12
C GLN A 101 -11.87 -18.22 6.11
N PRO A 102 -10.88 -17.39 5.69
CA PRO A 102 -9.82 -16.95 6.57
C PRO A 102 -10.33 -15.96 7.62
N VAL A 103 -9.84 -16.11 8.84
CA VAL A 103 -10.14 -15.23 9.97
C VAL A 103 -8.86 -14.53 10.43
N GLY A 104 -8.98 -13.27 10.78
CA GLY A 104 -7.89 -12.46 11.32
C GLY A 104 -7.98 -12.20 12.80
N LYS A 105 -6.86 -11.69 13.37
CA LYS A 105 -6.78 -11.08 14.69
C LYS A 105 -5.89 -9.85 14.64
N PRO A 106 -6.02 -8.88 15.55
CA PRO A 106 -5.19 -7.69 15.54
C PRO A 106 -3.76 -7.99 16.01
N TRP A 107 -2.79 -7.23 15.52
CA TRP A 107 -1.42 -7.30 16.01
C TRP A 107 -1.31 -7.18 17.53
N SER A 108 -2.20 -6.39 18.16
CA SER A 108 -2.22 -6.20 19.61
C SER A 108 -2.38 -7.49 20.42
N LYS A 109 -2.94 -8.57 19.83
CA LYS A 109 -3.02 -9.90 20.42
C LYS A 109 -1.75 -10.75 20.22
N VAL A 110 -0.88 -10.35 19.29
CA VAL A 110 0.38 -11.05 18.98
C VAL A 110 1.56 -10.32 19.59
N ARG A 111 1.65 -9.02 19.33
CA ARG A 111 2.68 -8.10 19.82
C ARG A 111 2.20 -6.67 19.76
N THR A 112 2.93 -5.76 20.37
CA THR A 112 2.65 -4.32 20.26
C THR A 112 2.81 -3.88 18.82
N PRO A 113 1.77 -3.35 18.17
CA PRO A 113 1.86 -2.81 16.82
C PRO A 113 2.86 -1.66 16.75
N LEU A 114 3.72 -1.70 15.76
CA LEU A 114 4.62 -0.60 15.41
C LEU A 114 4.62 -0.43 13.90
N VAL A 115 3.96 0.62 13.44
CA VAL A 115 3.82 0.93 12.02
C VAL A 115 4.68 2.13 11.66
N HIS A 116 5.38 2.08 10.53
CA HIS A 116 6.21 3.18 10.07
C HIS A 116 5.70 3.74 8.74
N VAL A 117 5.59 5.06 8.66
CA VAL A 117 5.54 5.82 7.42
C VAL A 117 6.94 6.39 7.18
N ALA A 118 7.65 5.86 6.19
CA ALA A 118 9.05 6.16 5.95
C ALA A 118 9.28 6.86 4.62
N ALA A 119 10.14 7.89 4.63
CA ALA A 119 10.66 8.56 3.45
C ALA A 119 12.09 9.04 3.70
N VAL A 120 12.79 9.55 2.68
CA VAL A 120 14.16 10.06 2.85
C VAL A 120 14.19 11.44 3.50
N SER A 121 13.10 12.21 3.42
CA SER A 121 12.94 13.51 4.09
C SER A 121 11.64 13.58 4.89
N GLU A 122 11.56 14.54 5.81
CA GLU A 122 10.36 14.76 6.61
C GLU A 122 9.19 15.27 5.76
N ASP A 123 9.47 16.20 4.84
CA ASP A 123 8.45 16.73 3.94
C ASP A 123 7.80 15.63 3.08
N GLN A 124 8.60 14.68 2.60
CA GLN A 124 8.07 13.54 1.85
C GLN A 124 7.21 12.61 2.69
N THR A 125 7.53 12.42 3.98
CA THR A 125 6.65 11.62 4.86
C THR A 125 5.25 12.22 4.97
N ASN A 126 5.11 13.54 4.85
CA ASN A 126 3.81 14.24 4.92
C ASN A 126 2.86 13.83 3.80
N ASN A 127 3.34 13.40 2.64
CA ASN A 127 2.49 12.97 1.53
C ASN A 127 1.55 11.82 1.90
N THR A 128 2.03 10.85 2.69
CA THR A 128 1.20 9.74 3.20
C THR A 128 0.67 10.04 4.59
N TRP A 129 1.40 10.79 5.42
CA TRP A 129 1.03 11.10 6.80
C TRP A 129 -0.23 11.96 6.90
N GLN A 130 -0.27 13.06 6.13
CA GLN A 130 -1.39 14.00 6.21
C GLN A 130 -2.73 13.32 5.86
N PRO A 131 -2.88 12.64 4.70
CA PRO A 131 -4.10 11.90 4.42
C PRO A 131 -4.43 10.84 5.48
N MET A 132 -3.43 10.14 6.01
CA MET A 132 -3.63 9.15 7.07
C MET A 132 -4.23 9.77 8.33
N VAL A 133 -3.73 10.93 8.76
CA VAL A 133 -4.27 11.63 9.95
C VAL A 133 -5.69 12.13 9.70
N GLU A 134 -5.97 12.64 8.51
CA GLU A 134 -7.33 13.07 8.12
C GLU A 134 -8.34 11.91 8.09
N MET A 135 -7.89 10.69 7.74
CA MET A 135 -8.73 9.48 7.79
C MET A 135 -9.07 9.04 9.22
N LEU A 136 -8.31 9.51 10.23
CA LEU A 136 -8.55 9.23 11.65
C LEU A 136 -9.59 10.21 12.24
N SER A 137 -10.80 10.17 11.71
CA SER A 137 -11.94 10.97 12.17
C SER A 137 -13.24 10.14 12.18
N GLY A 138 -14.21 10.56 12.98
CA GLY A 138 -15.51 9.89 13.07
C GLY A 138 -15.42 8.46 13.63
N PRO A 139 -16.00 7.46 12.95
CA PRO A 139 -16.24 6.12 13.50
C PRO A 139 -15.00 5.42 14.07
N VAL A 140 -13.82 5.62 13.49
CA VAL A 140 -12.59 4.97 13.98
C VAL A 140 -12.21 5.45 15.38
N LEU A 141 -12.40 6.73 15.70
CA LEU A 141 -12.10 7.27 17.04
C LEU A 141 -13.10 6.79 18.08
N ASP A 142 -14.35 6.61 17.69
CA ASP A 142 -15.41 6.07 18.56
C ASP A 142 -15.17 4.59 18.87
N ALA A 143 -14.78 3.81 17.85
CA ALA A 143 -14.53 2.38 17.99
C ALA A 143 -13.20 2.05 18.71
N TYR A 144 -12.20 2.92 18.56
CA TYR A 144 -10.85 2.73 19.13
C TYR A 144 -10.45 3.89 20.05
N PRO A 145 -11.09 4.03 21.24
CA PRO A 145 -10.77 5.10 22.18
C PRO A 145 -9.29 4.99 22.62
N GLY A 146 -8.60 6.13 22.61
CA GLY A 146 -7.16 6.20 22.88
C GLY A 146 -6.29 6.20 21.61
N VAL A 147 -6.89 6.29 20.42
CA VAL A 147 -6.19 6.71 19.20
C VAL A 147 -6.04 8.22 19.24
N GLU A 148 -4.79 8.69 19.28
CA GLU A 148 -4.45 10.10 19.40
C GLU A 148 -3.45 10.49 18.29
N PRO A 149 -3.90 11.15 17.21
CA PRO A 149 -3.02 11.61 16.14
C PRO A 149 -2.27 12.89 16.54
N PHE A 150 -0.96 12.91 16.28
CA PHE A 150 -0.05 14.05 16.41
C PHE A 150 0.75 14.23 15.10
N ASP A 151 1.54 15.29 15.02
CA ASP A 151 2.30 15.65 13.81
C ASP A 151 3.28 14.56 13.34
N THR A 152 3.88 13.79 14.26
CA THR A 152 4.91 12.80 13.93
C THR A 152 4.62 11.39 14.44
N VAL A 153 3.58 11.23 15.25
CA VAL A 153 3.17 9.96 15.85
C VAL A 153 1.66 9.91 16.02
N VAL A 154 1.06 8.76 15.75
CA VAL A 154 -0.28 8.42 16.21
C VAL A 154 -0.11 7.43 17.36
N ASN A 155 -0.50 7.84 18.57
CA ASN A 155 -0.61 6.93 19.69
C ASN A 155 -1.82 6.03 19.50
N LEU A 156 -1.68 4.77 19.87
CA LEU A 156 -2.74 3.77 19.83
C LEU A 156 -3.00 3.28 21.25
N PRO A 157 -4.16 2.68 21.55
CA PRO A 157 -4.40 2.01 22.82
C PRO A 157 -3.29 1.02 23.18
N ARG A 158 -2.67 0.42 22.16
CA ARG A 158 -1.46 -0.39 22.28
C ARG A 158 -0.60 -0.19 21.04
N GLY A 159 0.58 0.39 21.18
CA GLY A 159 1.51 0.63 20.07
C GLY A 159 1.42 2.03 19.49
N LYS A 160 1.88 2.19 18.28
CA LYS A 160 1.90 3.49 17.57
C LYS A 160 2.13 3.35 16.08
N ILE A 161 1.75 4.41 15.35
CA ILE A 161 2.22 4.70 14.00
C ILE A 161 3.19 5.88 14.10
N GLU A 162 4.34 5.86 13.42
CA GLU A 162 5.31 6.95 13.49
C GLU A 162 6.03 7.21 12.17
N LYS A 163 6.40 8.47 11.95
CA LYS A 163 7.25 8.87 10.82
C LYS A 163 8.68 8.36 10.99
N ARG A 164 9.33 8.01 9.88
CA ARG A 164 10.74 7.60 9.84
C ARG A 164 11.45 8.22 8.64
N THR A 165 12.62 8.80 8.89
CA THR A 165 13.47 9.39 7.85
C THR A 165 14.90 8.84 7.90
N SER A 166 15.66 9.06 6.83
CA SER A 166 17.05 8.61 6.75
C SER A 166 17.99 9.32 7.75
N SER A 167 17.66 10.55 8.15
CA SER A 167 18.40 11.33 9.14
C SER A 167 18.11 10.93 10.60
N GLY A 168 17.03 10.18 10.84
CA GLY A 168 16.60 9.76 12.17
C GLY A 168 17.58 8.78 12.81
N ARG A 169 17.99 9.08 14.06
CA ARG A 169 18.81 8.16 14.86
C ARG A 169 18.03 6.89 15.20
N THR A 170 18.57 5.75 14.76
CA THR A 170 18.30 4.42 15.32
C THR A 170 16.97 3.76 14.97
N VAL A 171 16.93 3.15 13.79
CA VAL A 171 15.92 2.10 13.46
C VAL A 171 16.47 0.70 13.85
N LYS A 172 17.62 0.60 14.52
CA LYS A 172 18.22 -0.70 14.90
C LYS A 172 17.30 -1.41 15.90
N GLY A 173 16.78 -2.58 15.49
CA GLY A 173 16.04 -3.49 16.38
C GLY A 173 14.59 -3.10 16.68
N ALA A 174 14.02 -2.09 16.04
CA ALA A 174 12.60 -1.75 16.21
C ALA A 174 11.71 -2.93 15.74
N PRO A 175 10.77 -3.42 16.58
CA PRO A 175 9.91 -4.56 16.26
C PRO A 175 8.76 -4.14 15.31
N THR A 176 9.10 -3.64 14.13
CA THR A 176 8.16 -3.12 13.14
C THR A 176 7.23 -4.22 12.65
N THR A 177 5.92 -3.96 12.69
CA THR A 177 4.88 -4.87 12.20
C THR A 177 4.48 -4.57 10.77
N PHE A 178 4.51 -3.29 10.39
CA PHE A 178 4.22 -2.85 9.02
C PHE A 178 5.01 -1.57 8.70
N ALA A 179 5.38 -1.38 7.45
CA ALA A 179 5.96 -0.12 7.00
C ALA A 179 5.59 0.21 5.56
N VAL A 180 5.25 1.46 5.33
CA VAL A 180 5.17 2.09 4.02
C VAL A 180 6.47 2.83 3.75
N LEU A 181 7.07 2.59 2.59
CA LEU A 181 8.26 3.27 2.08
C LEU A 181 7.79 4.16 0.93
N ASP A 182 7.61 5.45 1.21
CA ASP A 182 7.02 6.39 0.26
C ASP A 182 8.06 7.00 -0.67
N GLN A 183 7.71 7.14 -1.95
CA GLN A 183 8.55 7.71 -3.02
C GLN A 183 9.92 7.05 -3.12
N THR A 184 9.97 5.72 -3.21
CA THR A 184 11.23 4.96 -3.23
C THR A 184 12.09 5.17 -4.47
N GLU A 185 11.60 5.85 -5.49
CA GLU A 185 12.38 6.38 -6.61
C GLU A 185 13.38 7.45 -6.17
N GLU A 186 13.06 8.21 -5.11
CA GLU A 186 13.93 9.23 -4.53
C GLU A 186 14.95 8.67 -3.53
N TRP A 187 14.85 7.38 -3.18
CA TRP A 187 15.74 6.75 -2.18
C TRP A 187 17.02 6.24 -2.84
N VAL A 188 17.96 7.14 -3.03
CA VAL A 188 19.23 6.90 -3.72
C VAL A 188 20.41 6.73 -2.74
N PRO A 189 21.57 6.19 -3.17
CA PRO A 189 22.72 6.01 -2.29
C PRO A 189 23.19 7.29 -1.59
N SER A 190 23.13 8.43 -2.27
CA SER A 190 23.61 9.72 -1.76
C SER A 190 22.83 10.26 -0.56
N ASN A 191 21.53 9.88 -0.40
CA ASN A 191 20.70 10.30 0.74
C ASN A 191 20.46 9.21 1.77
N GLY A 192 21.13 8.06 1.66
CA GLY A 192 21.02 6.94 2.60
C GLY A 192 19.75 6.09 2.45
N GLY A 193 18.94 6.32 1.42
CA GLY A 193 17.68 5.61 1.16
C GLY A 193 17.83 4.10 1.13
N PRO A 194 18.77 3.50 0.37
CA PRO A 194 18.94 2.04 0.34
C PRO A 194 19.26 1.43 1.71
N ALA A 195 20.07 2.14 2.53
CA ALA A 195 20.39 1.68 3.87
C ALA A 195 19.18 1.72 4.81
N LEU A 196 18.33 2.76 4.68
CA LEU A 196 17.08 2.88 5.43
C LEU A 196 16.12 1.76 5.04
N ALA A 197 15.90 1.53 3.73
CA ALA A 197 15.03 0.47 3.21
C ALA A 197 15.46 -0.90 3.73
N GLN A 198 16.75 -1.21 3.67
CA GLN A 198 17.30 -2.48 4.16
C GLN A 198 17.05 -2.68 5.66
N LYS A 199 17.24 -1.63 6.47
CA LYS A 199 16.98 -1.69 7.92
C LYS A 199 15.51 -1.95 8.22
N ILE A 200 14.61 -1.21 7.57
CA ILE A 200 13.16 -1.37 7.75
C ILE A 200 12.75 -2.78 7.36
N ARG A 201 13.10 -3.24 6.16
CA ARG A 201 12.77 -4.59 5.66
C ARG A 201 13.29 -5.69 6.60
N THR A 202 14.54 -5.56 7.09
CA THR A 202 15.11 -6.50 8.04
C THR A 202 14.38 -6.54 9.36
N ASN A 203 14.01 -5.38 9.90
CA ASN A 203 13.26 -5.29 11.16
C ASN A 203 11.86 -5.87 11.02
N THR A 204 11.19 -5.56 9.92
CA THR A 204 9.83 -6.02 9.63
C THR A 204 9.78 -7.53 9.46
N SER A 205 10.66 -8.11 8.62
CA SER A 205 10.68 -9.55 8.35
C SER A 205 10.99 -10.40 9.58
N LYS A 206 11.90 -9.95 10.46
CA LYS A 206 12.20 -10.63 11.74
C LYS A 206 11.00 -10.74 12.66
N ASN A 207 10.02 -9.88 12.50
CA ASN A 207 8.84 -9.82 13.34
C ASN A 207 7.58 -10.40 12.67
N GLY A 208 7.73 -10.97 11.48
CA GLY A 208 6.60 -11.47 10.67
C GLY A 208 5.75 -10.37 10.06
N GLY A 209 6.26 -9.14 10.07
CA GLY A 209 5.60 -7.98 9.46
C GLY A 209 5.91 -7.85 7.97
N ARG A 210 5.33 -6.83 7.32
CA ARG A 210 5.37 -6.65 5.87
C ARG A 210 5.65 -5.20 5.48
N THR A 211 6.12 -4.97 4.24
CA THR A 211 6.42 -3.62 3.73
C THR A 211 5.79 -3.39 2.37
N ILE A 212 5.30 -2.16 2.15
CA ILE A 212 4.84 -1.68 0.83
C ILE A 212 5.71 -0.50 0.40
N GLU A 213 6.14 -0.52 -0.85
CA GLU A 213 6.85 0.56 -1.52
C GLU A 213 5.88 1.32 -2.42
N SER A 214 6.01 2.65 -2.46
CA SER A 214 5.15 3.52 -3.26
C SER A 214 5.97 4.45 -4.16
N PRO A 215 6.57 3.93 -5.25
CA PRO A 215 7.22 4.79 -6.22
C PRO A 215 6.23 5.45 -7.18
N ASN A 216 6.68 6.56 -7.77
CA ASN A 216 6.19 7.05 -9.07
C ASN A 216 6.96 6.33 -10.19
N ALA A 217 7.75 7.05 -10.98
CA ALA A 217 8.69 6.48 -11.93
C ALA A 217 10.13 6.71 -11.43
N TYR A 218 10.98 5.71 -11.51
CA TYR A 218 12.40 5.85 -11.18
C TYR A 218 13.23 6.23 -12.40
N ILE A 219 14.38 6.86 -12.18
CA ILE A 219 15.34 7.17 -13.22
C ILE A 219 16.30 5.97 -13.35
N PRO A 220 16.38 5.31 -14.51
CA PRO A 220 17.29 4.21 -14.71
C PRO A 220 18.76 4.63 -14.51
N GLY A 221 19.49 3.86 -13.70
CA GLY A 221 20.90 4.09 -13.40
C GLY A 221 21.18 4.90 -12.14
N ASP A 222 20.17 5.50 -11.49
CA ASP A 222 20.36 6.23 -10.22
C ASP A 222 20.58 5.32 -9.01
N GLY A 223 20.35 4.01 -9.16
CA GLY A 223 20.48 3.02 -8.10
C GLY A 223 19.48 3.21 -6.97
N SER A 224 18.31 3.75 -7.29
CA SER A 224 17.22 3.98 -6.33
C SER A 224 16.67 2.66 -5.76
N VAL A 225 15.97 2.76 -4.64
CA VAL A 225 15.30 1.59 -4.04
C VAL A 225 14.24 1.03 -4.97
N ALA A 226 13.48 1.89 -5.65
CA ALA A 226 12.47 1.47 -6.63
C ALA A 226 13.10 0.72 -7.81
N GLU A 227 14.20 1.23 -8.39
CA GLU A 227 14.94 0.57 -9.46
C GLU A 227 15.41 -0.84 -9.05
N LYS A 228 16.03 -0.98 -7.87
CA LYS A 228 16.47 -2.28 -7.35
C LYS A 228 15.34 -3.25 -7.06
N SER A 229 14.18 -2.73 -6.68
CA SER A 229 12.99 -3.55 -6.48
C SER A 229 12.43 -4.04 -7.82
N ALA A 230 12.45 -3.20 -8.86
CA ALA A 230 12.10 -3.58 -10.24
C ALA A 230 13.03 -4.67 -10.78
N GLU A 231 14.36 -4.47 -10.65
CA GLU A 231 15.36 -5.45 -11.05
C GLU A 231 15.15 -6.80 -10.34
N THR A 232 14.86 -6.78 -9.03
CA THR A 232 14.61 -7.99 -8.23
C THR A 232 13.35 -8.70 -8.68
N ALA A 233 12.25 -7.97 -8.91
CA ALA A 233 10.98 -8.53 -9.36
C ALA A 233 11.13 -9.17 -10.74
N THR A 234 11.78 -8.48 -11.68
CA THR A 234 12.06 -8.98 -13.03
C THR A 234 12.95 -10.25 -12.98
N ALA A 235 14.04 -10.21 -12.21
CA ALA A 235 14.93 -11.35 -12.09
C ALA A 235 14.22 -12.58 -11.47
N ALA A 236 13.29 -12.36 -10.54
CA ALA A 236 12.49 -13.44 -9.97
C ALA A 236 11.50 -14.02 -10.98
N ALA A 237 10.79 -13.15 -11.75
CA ALA A 237 9.88 -13.57 -12.78
C ALA A 237 10.55 -14.38 -13.91
N GLU A 238 11.78 -14.01 -14.25
CA GLU A 238 12.60 -14.73 -15.24
C GLU A 238 13.33 -15.96 -14.66
N GLY A 239 13.14 -16.28 -13.38
CA GLY A 239 13.82 -17.42 -12.72
C GLY A 239 15.32 -17.24 -12.52
N ARG A 240 15.86 -16.03 -12.71
CA ARG A 240 17.29 -15.71 -12.53
C ARG A 240 17.71 -15.59 -11.06
N THR A 241 16.75 -15.35 -10.18
CA THR A 241 16.96 -15.33 -8.73
C THR A 241 15.83 -16.03 -8.00
N ARG A 242 16.14 -16.62 -6.84
CA ARG A 242 15.15 -17.23 -5.97
C ARG A 242 14.89 -16.30 -4.79
N ILE A 243 13.63 -16.02 -4.54
CA ILE A 243 13.17 -15.28 -3.37
C ILE A 243 12.23 -16.18 -2.56
N ASP A 244 12.31 -16.11 -1.24
CA ASP A 244 11.50 -16.97 -0.34
C ASP A 244 10.01 -16.63 -0.42
N GLN A 245 9.70 -15.33 -0.58
CA GLN A 245 8.35 -14.84 -0.80
C GLN A 245 8.35 -13.92 -2.01
N PRO A 246 7.39 -14.06 -2.94
CA PRO A 246 7.28 -13.16 -4.09
C PRO A 246 7.02 -11.72 -3.63
N ILE A 247 7.42 -10.77 -4.47
CA ILE A 247 7.03 -9.37 -4.33
C ILE A 247 5.69 -9.20 -5.04
N LEU A 248 4.69 -8.61 -4.37
CA LEU A 248 3.50 -8.12 -5.05
C LEU A 248 3.91 -6.93 -5.91
N TRP A 249 4.23 -7.20 -7.16
CA TRP A 249 4.60 -6.17 -8.13
C TRP A 249 3.34 -5.64 -8.80
N ASP A 250 2.94 -4.43 -8.44
CA ASP A 250 1.81 -3.73 -9.03
C ASP A 250 2.25 -2.35 -9.49
N HIS A 251 2.80 -2.33 -10.69
CA HIS A 251 3.31 -1.11 -11.33
C HIS A 251 2.57 -0.88 -12.64
N ARG A 252 2.23 0.38 -12.91
CA ARG A 252 1.62 0.80 -14.16
C ARG A 252 2.18 2.13 -14.63
N GLU A 253 2.46 2.18 -15.92
CA GLU A 253 2.90 3.34 -16.67
C GLU A 253 2.20 3.38 -18.02
N ALA A 254 2.41 4.44 -18.79
CA ALA A 254 1.93 4.51 -20.16
C ALA A 254 2.55 3.39 -21.01
N PRO A 255 1.82 2.82 -21.98
CA PRO A 255 2.38 1.85 -22.91
C PRO A 255 3.65 2.39 -23.57
N PRO A 256 4.65 1.53 -23.84
CA PRO A 256 5.93 1.96 -24.40
C PRO A 256 5.83 2.51 -25.84
N ASP A 257 4.75 2.23 -26.54
CA ASP A 257 4.42 2.73 -27.87
C ASP A 257 3.62 4.06 -27.83
N THR A 258 3.43 4.66 -26.66
CA THR A 258 2.76 5.95 -26.53
C THR A 258 3.58 7.04 -27.20
N ASP A 259 3.03 7.67 -28.25
CA ASP A 259 3.64 8.84 -28.89
C ASP A 259 3.35 10.10 -28.06
N MET A 260 4.39 10.61 -27.41
CA MET A 260 4.32 11.80 -26.54
C MET A 260 4.11 13.11 -27.32
N THR A 261 4.22 13.09 -28.66
CA THR A 261 4.04 14.26 -29.53
C THR A 261 2.63 14.31 -30.14
N GLU A 262 1.90 13.22 -30.07
CA GLU A 262 0.54 13.09 -30.63
C GLU A 262 -0.46 13.08 -29.47
N ARG A 263 -1.38 14.08 -29.47
CA ARG A 263 -2.29 14.34 -28.33
C ARG A 263 -3.19 13.14 -28.00
N GLU A 264 -3.76 12.49 -29.01
CA GLU A 264 -4.68 11.35 -28.79
C GLU A 264 -3.93 10.16 -28.19
N SER A 265 -2.73 9.86 -28.69
CA SER A 265 -1.85 8.83 -28.14
C SER A 265 -1.46 9.12 -26.70
N LEU A 266 -1.09 10.37 -26.41
CA LEU A 266 -0.74 10.81 -25.06
C LEU A 266 -1.93 10.66 -24.10
N VAL A 267 -3.13 11.14 -24.46
CA VAL A 267 -4.34 10.97 -23.64
C VAL A 267 -4.64 9.49 -23.37
N ASN A 268 -4.53 8.63 -24.39
CA ASN A 268 -4.73 7.19 -24.22
C ASN A 268 -3.68 6.56 -23.29
N GLY A 269 -2.41 6.95 -23.41
CA GLY A 269 -1.35 6.52 -22.49
C GLY A 269 -1.62 6.94 -21.05
N LEU A 270 -2.08 8.19 -20.83
CA LEU A 270 -2.49 8.68 -19.52
C LEU A 270 -3.71 7.91 -18.97
N ARG A 271 -4.70 7.60 -19.79
CA ARG A 271 -5.86 6.78 -19.37
C ARG A 271 -5.42 5.41 -18.85
N VAL A 272 -4.46 4.77 -19.50
CA VAL A 272 -3.89 3.50 -19.04
C VAL A 272 -3.15 3.69 -17.72
N SER A 273 -2.30 4.70 -17.61
CA SER A 273 -1.48 4.95 -16.40
C SER A 273 -2.31 5.27 -15.17
N TYR A 274 -3.34 6.11 -15.34
CA TYR A 274 -4.20 6.57 -14.25
C TYR A 274 -5.36 5.61 -13.95
N GLY A 275 -5.74 4.75 -14.89
CA GLY A 275 -6.79 3.75 -14.67
C GLY A 275 -8.07 4.34 -14.10
N ASP A 276 -8.52 3.82 -12.97
CA ASP A 276 -9.78 4.23 -12.30
C ASP A 276 -9.75 5.66 -11.75
N SER A 277 -8.57 6.22 -11.51
CA SER A 277 -8.46 7.61 -11.03
C SER A 277 -8.62 8.66 -12.12
N SER A 278 -8.59 8.26 -13.41
CA SER A 278 -8.77 9.14 -14.56
C SER A 278 -10.19 9.74 -14.64
N ASN A 279 -10.30 11.06 -14.88
CA ASN A 279 -11.58 11.73 -15.10
C ASN A 279 -12.09 11.63 -16.56
N HIS A 280 -11.47 10.82 -17.41
CA HIS A 280 -11.88 10.72 -18.81
C HIS A 280 -13.35 10.31 -18.93
N PRO A 281 -14.18 11.03 -19.77
CA PRO A 281 -15.62 10.78 -19.86
C PRO A 281 -15.99 9.35 -20.28
N GLY A 282 -15.12 8.66 -20.99
CA GLY A 282 -15.30 7.26 -21.37
C GLY A 282 -15.00 6.26 -20.25
N GLY A 283 -14.73 6.72 -19.03
CA GLY A 283 -14.35 5.88 -17.90
C GLY A 283 -12.95 5.28 -18.04
N CYS A 284 -12.62 4.34 -17.17
CA CYS A 284 -11.33 3.64 -17.20
C CYS A 284 -11.24 2.67 -18.39
N VAL A 285 -10.02 2.28 -18.73
CA VAL A 285 -9.74 1.29 -19.79
C VAL A 285 -9.39 -0.10 -19.25
N LEU A 286 -9.49 -0.28 -17.92
CA LEU A 286 -9.02 -1.48 -17.22
C LEU A 286 -10.13 -2.49 -16.97
N HIS A 287 -11.38 -2.03 -16.90
CA HIS A 287 -12.51 -2.83 -16.47
C HIS A 287 -13.63 -2.84 -17.52
N ASP A 288 -14.38 -3.92 -17.54
CA ASP A 288 -15.60 -4.06 -18.34
C ASP A 288 -16.74 -4.51 -17.39
N PRO A 289 -17.80 -3.69 -17.18
CA PRO A 289 -17.94 -2.33 -17.69
C PRO A 289 -16.90 -1.35 -17.12
N PRO A 290 -16.59 -0.24 -17.83
CA PRO A 290 -15.66 0.78 -17.36
C PRO A 290 -16.10 1.38 -16.03
N CYS A 291 -15.14 1.64 -15.13
CA CYS A 291 -15.41 2.40 -13.91
C CYS A 291 -15.85 3.84 -14.25
N PRO A 292 -16.67 4.47 -13.38
CA PRO A 292 -16.99 5.89 -13.53
C PRO A 292 -15.73 6.76 -13.58
N PRO A 293 -15.80 7.98 -14.16
CA PRO A 293 -14.69 8.91 -14.15
C PRO A 293 -14.18 9.21 -12.73
N GLY A 294 -12.87 9.11 -12.56
CA GLY A 294 -12.18 9.40 -11.30
C GLY A 294 -11.93 10.89 -11.09
N HIS A 295 -10.96 11.21 -10.21
CA HIS A 295 -10.69 12.59 -9.78
C HIS A 295 -9.52 13.27 -10.52
N VAL A 296 -8.71 12.52 -11.28
CA VAL A 296 -7.52 13.07 -11.95
C VAL A 296 -7.89 13.67 -13.28
N ASP A 297 -7.71 14.97 -13.39
CA ASP A 297 -7.86 15.70 -14.66
C ASP A 297 -6.69 15.38 -15.58
N LEU A 298 -6.94 14.57 -16.61
CA LEU A 298 -5.93 14.19 -17.59
C LEU A 298 -5.47 15.37 -18.44
N GLU A 299 -6.34 16.33 -18.72
CA GLU A 299 -5.98 17.53 -19.48
C GLU A 299 -4.96 18.41 -18.73
N ALA A 300 -5.05 18.41 -17.41
CA ALA A 300 -4.09 19.12 -16.55
C ALA A 300 -2.73 18.41 -16.43
N GLN A 301 -2.60 17.17 -16.93
CA GLN A 301 -1.36 16.39 -16.92
C GLN A 301 -0.56 16.54 -18.24
N ILE A 302 -1.15 17.15 -19.27
CA ILE A 302 -0.55 17.42 -20.59
C ILE A 302 0.08 18.81 -20.61
#